data_629203013690972f7dba610c581731ac
#
_entry.id   629203013690972f7dba610c581731ac
#
_cell.length_a   1.000
_cell.length_b   1.000
_cell.length_c   1.000
_cell.angle_alpha   90.00
_cell.angle_beta   90.00
_cell.angle_gamma   90.00
#
_symmetry.space_group_name_H-M   'P 1'
#
loop_
_entity.id
_entity.type
_entity.pdbx_description
1 polymer ?
#
loop_
_entity_poly.entity_id
_entity_poly.type
_entity_poly.pdbx_seq_one_letter_code
_entity_poly.pdbx_strand_id
1 'polypeptide(L)'
;MRRPAVLATVVAVVCALVTGCGPDLSATHVRIAAGLDGGVYDKLAEALADAWAAQLGTERPEVQETEGSPDNIGRVRSGRADVAFVAADVATEKTAGLAALARVHDDYLHVIVRADSSIESFAQLRGRKVAIGSPDSGVEFLSRRLLEASGLTGAIDQRNLGLTEALPALENRQIDAVIWSGGVPTPSITERVRTVGLRLLDITDLADALRATSPVYRTATIPVTAYNLAEPVTTLVLPNFLVVPASMSDDVAEALVRGLFDARDELGKVAGAALSIDVHPAIETSPLPLHPGALRYFRALKN
;
A
#
# COMPACT_ATOMS: atom_id res chain seq x y z
N MET A 1 49.02 -49.42 6.97
CA MET A 1 48.69 -48.09 6.44
C MET A 1 47.29 -48.11 5.87
N ARG A 2 46.23 -47.96 6.73
CA ARG A 2 44.81 -47.89 6.32
C ARG A 2 44.05 -46.96 7.28
N ARG A 3 44.31 -45.63 7.22
CA ARG A 3 43.60 -44.65 8.06
C ARG A 3 43.10 -43.35 7.39
N PRO A 4 43.14 -43.13 6.04
CA PRO A 4 42.51 -41.91 5.50
C PRO A 4 41.05 -42.10 5.02
N ALA A 5 40.54 -43.34 4.78
CA ALA A 5 39.23 -43.55 4.22
C ALA A 5 38.07 -43.29 5.19
N VAL A 6 38.27 -43.55 6.49
CA VAL A 6 37.21 -43.37 7.51
C VAL A 6 36.98 -41.88 7.83
N LEU A 7 38.01 -41.07 7.78
CA LEU A 7 37.89 -39.63 8.05
C LEU A 7 37.12 -38.88 6.94
N ALA A 8 37.32 -39.29 5.69
CA ALA A 8 36.60 -38.70 4.55
C ALA A 8 35.09 -39.00 4.56
N THR A 9 34.71 -40.22 5.02
CA THR A 9 33.30 -40.60 5.11
C THR A 9 32.56 -39.88 6.22
N VAL A 10 33.21 -39.62 7.36
CA VAL A 10 32.61 -38.87 8.48
C VAL A 10 32.40 -37.39 8.12
N VAL A 11 33.34 -36.76 7.39
CA VAL A 11 33.22 -35.37 6.93
C VAL A 11 32.10 -35.23 5.90
N ALA A 12 31.93 -36.20 4.98
CA ALA A 12 30.88 -36.18 3.98
C ALA A 12 29.46 -36.35 4.62
N VAL A 13 29.32 -37.17 5.67
CA VAL A 13 28.07 -37.35 6.39
C VAL A 13 27.72 -36.13 7.25
N VAL A 14 28.71 -35.46 7.84
CA VAL A 14 28.47 -34.24 8.62
C VAL A 14 28.10 -33.06 7.72
N CYS A 15 28.67 -32.95 6.50
CA CYS A 15 28.27 -31.91 5.54
C CYS A 15 26.87 -32.16 4.96
N ALA A 16 26.37 -33.38 4.89
CA ALA A 16 25.00 -33.70 4.43
C ALA A 16 23.93 -33.40 5.48
N LEU A 17 24.29 -33.21 6.76
CA LEU A 17 23.34 -32.90 7.85
C LEU A 17 23.16 -31.39 8.09
N VAL A 18 23.82 -30.54 7.32
CA VAL A 18 23.71 -29.05 7.44
C VAL A 18 22.85 -28.44 6.34
N THR A 19 22.23 -29.24 5.46
CA THR A 19 21.17 -28.73 4.58
C THR A 19 19.95 -28.42 5.44
N GLY A 20 19.77 -27.13 5.72
CA GLY A 20 18.81 -26.60 6.65
C GLY A 20 17.41 -27.13 6.42
N CYS A 21 16.87 -27.77 7.45
CA CYS A 21 15.45 -28.03 7.57
C CYS A 21 14.70 -26.71 7.85
N GLY A 22 14.57 -25.86 6.83
CA GLY A 22 13.50 -24.88 6.81
C GLY A 22 12.17 -25.59 6.56
N PRO A 23 11.04 -24.99 6.98
CA PRO A 23 9.73 -25.56 6.64
C PRO A 23 9.60 -25.70 5.12
N ASP A 24 9.07 -26.85 4.67
CA ASP A 24 8.75 -27.04 3.26
C ASP A 24 7.45 -26.27 2.97
N LEU A 25 7.56 -25.20 2.21
CA LEU A 25 6.46 -24.33 1.83
C LEU A 25 5.99 -24.56 0.39
N SER A 26 6.56 -25.56 -0.31
CA SER A 26 6.28 -25.82 -1.73
C SER A 26 4.80 -26.08 -2.06
N ALA A 27 4.03 -26.58 -1.09
CA ALA A 27 2.58 -26.78 -1.23
C ALA A 27 1.74 -25.55 -0.86
N THR A 28 2.38 -24.42 -0.53
CA THR A 28 1.65 -23.21 -0.13
C THR A 28 1.14 -22.47 -1.37
N HIS A 29 -0.18 -22.30 -1.45
CA HIS A 29 -0.81 -21.45 -2.47
C HIS A 29 -1.14 -20.10 -1.84
N VAL A 30 -0.72 -19.03 -2.49
CA VAL A 30 -0.94 -17.65 -2.02
C VAL A 30 -1.77 -16.88 -3.03
N ARG A 31 -2.84 -16.24 -2.57
CA ARG A 31 -3.66 -15.30 -3.34
C ARG A 31 -3.50 -13.91 -2.75
N ILE A 32 -3.15 -12.94 -3.59
CA ILE A 32 -2.87 -11.57 -3.20
C ILE A 32 -4.01 -10.67 -3.68
N ALA A 33 -4.77 -10.09 -2.77
CA ALA A 33 -5.73 -9.03 -3.09
C ALA A 33 -4.95 -7.70 -3.23
N ALA A 34 -4.90 -7.19 -4.45
CA ALA A 34 -4.07 -6.04 -4.81
C ALA A 34 -4.88 -4.74 -4.83
N GLY A 35 -5.26 -4.27 -6.00
CA GLY A 35 -6.00 -3.05 -6.25
C GLY A 35 -6.38 -2.98 -7.71
N LEU A 36 -6.71 -1.79 -8.17
CA LEU A 36 -7.00 -1.55 -9.58
C LEU A 36 -5.74 -1.73 -10.44
N ASP A 37 -5.94 -2.22 -11.66
CA ASP A 37 -4.88 -2.41 -12.65
C ASP A 37 -4.01 -1.15 -12.82
N GLY A 38 -2.70 -1.34 -12.86
CA GLY A 38 -1.69 -0.28 -12.97
C GLY A 38 -1.51 0.58 -11.71
N GLY A 39 -2.26 0.34 -10.64
CA GLY A 39 -2.09 0.99 -9.34
C GLY A 39 -0.82 0.56 -8.61
N VAL A 40 -0.51 1.23 -7.48
CA VAL A 40 0.68 0.86 -6.67
C VAL A 40 0.54 -0.53 -6.08
N TYR A 41 -0.62 -0.88 -5.52
CA TYR A 41 -0.86 -2.21 -4.97
C TYR A 41 -0.71 -3.30 -6.01
N ASP A 42 -1.25 -3.08 -7.22
CA ASP A 42 -1.16 -4.02 -8.33
C ASP A 42 0.29 -4.27 -8.73
N LYS A 43 1.06 -3.21 -9.00
CA LYS A 43 2.48 -3.32 -9.35
C LYS A 43 3.32 -4.01 -8.28
N LEU A 44 3.06 -3.70 -7.00
CA LEU A 44 3.75 -4.34 -5.90
C LEU A 44 3.35 -5.80 -5.76
N ALA A 45 2.07 -6.13 -5.94
CA ALA A 45 1.56 -7.51 -5.86
C ALA A 45 2.15 -8.38 -6.96
N GLU A 46 2.20 -7.89 -8.20
CA GLU A 46 2.79 -8.60 -9.34
C GLU A 46 4.28 -8.91 -9.10
N ALA A 47 5.07 -7.91 -8.66
CA ALA A 47 6.47 -8.10 -8.35
C ALA A 47 6.71 -9.01 -7.13
N LEU A 48 5.85 -8.93 -6.09
CA LEU A 48 5.91 -9.85 -4.95
C LEU A 48 5.54 -11.26 -5.34
N ALA A 49 4.57 -11.46 -6.23
CA ALA A 49 4.19 -12.78 -6.71
C ALA A 49 5.38 -13.49 -7.38
N ASP A 50 6.13 -12.77 -8.23
CA ASP A 50 7.33 -13.30 -8.86
C ASP A 50 8.44 -13.61 -7.84
N ALA A 51 8.68 -12.70 -6.90
CA ALA A 51 9.70 -12.86 -5.87
C ALA A 51 9.39 -14.02 -4.93
N TRP A 52 8.12 -14.14 -4.47
CA TRP A 52 7.70 -15.21 -3.57
C TRP A 52 7.72 -16.58 -4.26
N ALA A 53 7.31 -16.67 -5.54
CA ALA A 53 7.42 -17.92 -6.30
C ALA A 53 8.87 -18.43 -6.34
N ALA A 54 9.81 -17.55 -6.67
CA ALA A 54 11.23 -17.89 -6.75
C ALA A 54 11.82 -18.25 -5.38
N GLN A 55 11.47 -17.51 -4.33
CA GLN A 55 12.04 -17.67 -3.00
C GLN A 55 11.47 -18.86 -2.23
N LEU A 56 10.15 -19.08 -2.31
CA LEU A 56 9.46 -20.14 -1.57
C LEU A 56 9.48 -21.46 -2.32
N GLY A 57 9.83 -21.47 -3.62
CA GLY A 57 9.76 -22.64 -4.48
C GLY A 57 8.32 -23.12 -4.69
N THR A 58 7.34 -22.20 -4.63
CA THR A 58 5.91 -22.45 -4.82
C THR A 58 5.47 -22.11 -6.24
N GLU A 59 4.23 -22.46 -6.59
CA GLU A 59 3.58 -21.85 -7.73
C GLU A 59 3.51 -20.32 -7.53
N ARG A 60 3.51 -19.59 -8.65
CA ARG A 60 3.38 -18.13 -8.61
C ARG A 60 2.08 -17.74 -7.92
N PRO A 61 2.11 -16.91 -6.87
CA PRO A 61 0.90 -16.37 -6.25
C PRO A 61 -0.07 -15.77 -7.26
N GLU A 62 -1.36 -16.04 -7.06
CA GLU A 62 -2.43 -15.42 -7.83
C GLU A 62 -2.59 -13.94 -7.39
N VAL A 63 -2.45 -13.02 -8.33
CA VAL A 63 -2.75 -11.60 -8.08
C VAL A 63 -4.18 -11.31 -8.51
N GLN A 64 -4.97 -10.77 -7.59
CA GLN A 64 -6.38 -10.46 -7.81
C GLN A 64 -6.58 -8.95 -7.93
N GLU A 65 -7.14 -8.51 -9.04
CA GLU A 65 -7.65 -7.15 -9.16
C GLU A 65 -8.82 -6.92 -8.18
N THR A 66 -8.84 -5.74 -7.53
CA THR A 66 -9.84 -5.39 -6.52
C THR A 66 -10.12 -3.89 -6.54
N GLU A 67 -11.19 -3.48 -5.86
CA GLU A 67 -11.50 -2.06 -5.65
C GLU A 67 -10.62 -1.39 -4.57
N GLY A 68 -9.67 -2.11 -3.95
CA GLY A 68 -8.75 -1.63 -2.93
C GLY A 68 -9.11 -2.05 -1.52
N SER A 69 -8.69 -1.28 -0.51
CA SER A 69 -8.64 -1.70 0.89
C SER A 69 -9.93 -2.28 1.48
N PRO A 70 -11.13 -1.74 1.23
CA PRO A 70 -12.38 -2.32 1.74
C PRO A 70 -12.67 -3.71 1.16
N ASP A 71 -12.52 -3.91 -0.17
CA ASP A 71 -12.69 -5.21 -0.85
C ASP A 71 -11.60 -6.18 -0.40
N ASN A 72 -10.37 -5.71 -0.29
CA ASN A 72 -9.21 -6.49 0.15
C ASN A 72 -9.43 -7.14 1.52
N ILE A 73 -9.88 -6.36 2.50
CA ILE A 73 -10.25 -6.87 3.84
C ILE A 73 -11.37 -7.90 3.73
N GLY A 74 -12.38 -7.64 2.89
CA GLY A 74 -13.48 -8.57 2.65
C GLY A 74 -13.00 -9.91 2.09
N ARG A 75 -12.04 -9.89 1.15
CA ARG A 75 -11.46 -11.10 0.55
C ARG A 75 -10.62 -11.90 1.55
N VAL A 76 -9.76 -11.25 2.32
CA VAL A 76 -8.98 -11.94 3.37
C VAL A 76 -9.89 -12.58 4.41
N ARG A 77 -10.90 -11.88 4.89
CA ARG A 77 -11.84 -12.40 5.89
C ARG A 77 -12.68 -13.57 5.40
N SER A 78 -13.07 -13.56 4.12
CA SER A 78 -13.84 -14.63 3.53
C SER A 78 -12.98 -15.80 3.04
N GLY A 79 -11.65 -15.74 3.20
CA GLY A 79 -10.73 -16.75 2.69
C GLY A 79 -10.62 -16.76 1.16
N ARG A 80 -11.01 -15.69 0.48
CA ARG A 80 -10.83 -15.53 -0.98
C ARG A 80 -9.45 -15.00 -1.35
N ALA A 81 -8.74 -14.37 -0.41
CA ALA A 81 -7.34 -13.99 -0.51
C ALA A 81 -6.61 -14.36 0.78
N ASP A 82 -5.32 -14.58 0.69
CA ASP A 82 -4.44 -14.97 1.79
C ASP A 82 -3.60 -13.78 2.27
N VAL A 83 -3.29 -12.85 1.36
CA VAL A 83 -2.55 -11.61 1.62
C VAL A 83 -3.27 -10.45 0.94
N ALA A 84 -3.24 -9.26 1.54
CA ALA A 84 -3.85 -8.08 0.95
C ALA A 84 -3.07 -6.81 1.28
N PHE A 85 -3.10 -5.83 0.37
CA PHE A 85 -2.70 -4.46 0.65
C PHE A 85 -3.86 -3.68 1.27
N VAL A 86 -3.64 -2.99 2.39
CA VAL A 86 -4.69 -2.28 3.12
C VAL A 86 -4.17 -0.95 3.66
N ALA A 87 -4.89 0.13 3.40
CA ALA A 87 -4.65 1.43 3.99
C ALA A 87 -5.03 1.46 5.47
N ALA A 88 -4.23 2.11 6.29
CA ALA A 88 -4.35 2.06 7.75
C ALA A 88 -5.67 2.61 8.28
N ASP A 89 -6.27 3.60 7.62
CA ASP A 89 -7.54 4.18 8.03
C ASP A 89 -8.73 3.22 7.84
N VAL A 90 -8.71 2.41 6.78
CA VAL A 90 -9.68 1.32 6.57
C VAL A 90 -9.45 0.21 7.58
N ALA A 91 -8.17 -0.10 7.87
CA ALA A 91 -7.80 -1.10 8.87
C ALA A 91 -8.31 -0.73 10.27
N THR A 92 -8.34 0.57 10.63
CA THR A 92 -8.81 1.05 11.94
C THR A 92 -10.22 0.55 12.29
N GLU A 93 -11.09 0.41 11.31
CA GLU A 93 -12.47 -0.03 11.53
C GLU A 93 -12.65 -1.56 11.53
N LYS A 94 -11.67 -2.30 11.01
CA LYS A 94 -11.83 -3.73 10.68
C LYS A 94 -10.61 -4.56 11.05
N THR A 95 -10.20 -4.56 12.33
CA THR A 95 -9.01 -5.28 12.79
C THR A 95 -9.24 -6.75 13.16
N ALA A 96 -10.45 -7.12 13.56
CA ALA A 96 -10.71 -8.46 14.12
C ALA A 96 -10.36 -9.59 13.15
N GLY A 97 -9.55 -10.54 13.61
CA GLY A 97 -9.11 -11.70 12.84
C GLY A 97 -8.03 -11.42 11.80
N LEU A 98 -7.47 -10.20 11.78
CA LEU A 98 -6.42 -9.78 10.87
C LEU A 98 -5.13 -9.45 11.63
N ALA A 99 -4.00 -9.65 10.97
CA ALA A 99 -2.68 -9.20 11.44
C ALA A 99 -1.90 -8.61 10.26
N ALA A 100 -0.97 -7.71 10.56
CA ALA A 100 -0.09 -7.16 9.54
C ALA A 100 1.22 -7.95 9.46
N LEU A 101 1.70 -8.16 8.25
CA LEU A 101 3.06 -8.64 8.00
C LEU A 101 4.07 -7.50 8.13
N ALA A 102 3.74 -6.35 7.53
CA ALA A 102 4.60 -5.16 7.53
C ALA A 102 3.80 -3.91 7.11
N ARG A 103 4.25 -2.74 7.55
CA ARG A 103 4.00 -1.48 6.84
C ARG A 103 4.89 -1.45 5.60
N VAL A 104 4.32 -1.09 4.45
CA VAL A 104 5.02 -1.15 3.17
C VAL A 104 5.33 0.23 2.59
N HIS A 105 4.36 1.12 2.50
CA HIS A 105 4.57 2.49 2.00
C HIS A 105 3.53 3.44 2.58
N ASP A 106 3.70 4.73 2.31
CA ASP A 106 2.70 5.74 2.64
C ASP A 106 1.99 6.21 1.39
N ASP A 107 0.67 6.32 1.47
CA ASP A 107 -0.12 7.06 0.52
C ASP A 107 -0.20 8.52 0.93
N TYR A 108 -0.04 9.39 -0.06
CA TYR A 108 -0.25 10.82 0.05
C TYR A 108 -1.65 11.18 -0.45
N LEU A 109 -2.33 12.03 0.29
CA LEU A 109 -3.63 12.55 -0.10
C LEU A 109 -3.42 13.69 -1.09
N HIS A 110 -4.08 13.60 -2.25
CA HIS A 110 -4.03 14.63 -3.27
C HIS A 110 -5.42 15.22 -3.45
N VAL A 111 -5.51 16.53 -3.42
CA VAL A 111 -6.69 17.26 -3.89
C VAL A 111 -6.23 18.09 -5.09
N ILE A 112 -6.63 17.64 -6.27
CA ILE A 112 -6.10 18.11 -7.55
C ILE A 112 -7.13 19.02 -8.20
N VAL A 113 -6.69 20.19 -8.62
CA VAL A 113 -7.48 21.15 -9.40
C VAL A 113 -6.67 21.59 -10.62
N ARG A 114 -7.31 22.20 -11.62
CA ARG A 114 -6.58 22.84 -12.72
C ARG A 114 -5.79 24.04 -12.21
N ALA A 115 -4.67 24.34 -12.82
CA ALA A 115 -3.83 25.50 -12.44
C ALA A 115 -4.59 26.84 -12.58
N ASP A 116 -5.50 26.95 -13.55
CA ASP A 116 -6.35 28.14 -13.76
C ASP A 116 -7.63 28.16 -12.90
N SER A 117 -7.79 27.22 -11.97
CA SER A 117 -8.94 27.18 -11.08
C SER A 117 -8.82 28.25 -9.99
N SER A 118 -9.96 28.86 -9.64
CA SER A 118 -10.09 29.76 -8.49
C SER A 118 -10.20 29.05 -7.15
N ILE A 119 -10.20 27.72 -7.14
CA ILE A 119 -10.30 26.90 -5.93
C ILE A 119 -8.91 26.83 -5.27
N GLU A 120 -8.74 27.43 -4.10
CA GLU A 120 -7.47 27.53 -3.40
C GLU A 120 -7.43 26.73 -2.08
N SER A 121 -8.60 26.26 -1.61
CA SER A 121 -8.73 25.47 -0.38
C SER A 121 -9.77 24.40 -0.50
N PHE A 122 -9.73 23.38 0.39
CA PHE A 122 -10.72 22.31 0.44
C PHE A 122 -12.13 22.83 0.69
N ALA A 123 -12.30 23.87 1.51
CA ALA A 123 -13.59 24.49 1.82
C ALA A 123 -14.30 25.07 0.57
N GLN A 124 -13.52 25.51 -0.43
CA GLN A 124 -14.06 26.07 -1.68
C GLN A 124 -14.58 25.00 -2.67
N LEU A 125 -14.48 23.71 -2.30
CA LEU A 125 -15.15 22.62 -3.04
C LEU A 125 -16.68 22.63 -2.88
N ARG A 126 -17.22 23.44 -1.96
CA ARG A 126 -18.67 23.58 -1.78
C ARG A 126 -19.37 23.96 -3.09
N GLY A 127 -20.37 23.17 -3.49
CA GLY A 127 -21.11 23.33 -4.74
C GLY A 127 -20.36 22.94 -6.00
N ARG A 128 -19.12 22.38 -5.88
CA ARG A 128 -18.29 21.96 -7.01
C ARG A 128 -18.51 20.49 -7.35
N LYS A 129 -18.18 20.13 -8.59
CA LYS A 129 -18.16 18.74 -9.07
C LYS A 129 -16.83 18.11 -8.71
N VAL A 130 -16.83 17.12 -7.84
CA VAL A 130 -15.61 16.51 -7.30
C VAL A 130 -15.61 15.02 -7.54
N ALA A 131 -14.55 14.50 -8.17
CA ALA A 131 -14.31 13.07 -8.24
C ALA A 131 -13.79 12.58 -6.89
N ILE A 132 -14.46 11.56 -6.33
CA ILE A 132 -14.23 11.04 -4.98
C ILE A 132 -13.72 9.60 -4.97
N GLY A 133 -13.30 9.05 -6.12
CA GLY A 133 -12.90 7.65 -6.30
C GLY A 133 -13.99 6.78 -6.91
N SER A 134 -13.60 5.58 -7.35
CA SER A 134 -14.53 4.55 -7.82
C SER A 134 -15.44 4.11 -6.66
N PRO A 135 -16.66 3.59 -6.96
CA PRO A 135 -17.52 3.04 -5.92
C PRO A 135 -16.81 1.96 -5.10
N ASP A 136 -17.04 1.96 -3.79
CA ASP A 136 -16.48 1.01 -2.82
C ASP A 136 -14.95 0.98 -2.70
N SER A 137 -14.25 1.92 -3.36
CA SER A 137 -12.79 2.03 -3.30
C SER A 137 -12.27 2.63 -1.99
N GLY A 138 -10.97 2.41 -1.71
CA GLY A 138 -10.29 3.08 -0.61
C GLY A 138 -10.25 4.60 -0.76
N VAL A 139 -10.22 5.11 -2.01
CA VAL A 139 -10.27 6.55 -2.29
C VAL A 139 -11.66 7.13 -1.96
N GLU A 140 -12.74 6.42 -2.29
CA GLU A 140 -14.09 6.85 -1.92
C GLU A 140 -14.24 6.88 -0.39
N PHE A 141 -13.76 5.85 0.30
CA PHE A 141 -13.77 5.78 1.76
C PHE A 141 -13.05 6.99 2.38
N LEU A 142 -11.85 7.29 1.91
CA LEU A 142 -11.07 8.45 2.36
C LEU A 142 -11.76 9.77 2.02
N SER A 143 -12.28 9.91 0.81
CA SER A 143 -12.98 11.13 0.36
C SER A 143 -14.17 11.46 1.24
N ARG A 144 -14.94 10.45 1.64
CA ARG A 144 -16.07 10.63 2.59
C ARG A 144 -15.59 11.17 3.93
N ARG A 145 -14.45 10.67 4.45
CA ARG A 145 -13.85 11.19 5.69
C ARG A 145 -13.37 12.63 5.57
N LEU A 146 -12.75 12.99 4.43
CA LEU A 146 -12.36 14.38 4.16
C LEU A 146 -13.59 15.32 4.11
N LEU A 147 -14.65 14.88 3.45
CA LEU A 147 -15.90 15.64 3.38
C LEU A 147 -16.58 15.80 4.74
N GLU A 148 -16.55 14.76 5.57
CA GLU A 148 -17.06 14.82 6.94
C GLU A 148 -16.22 15.77 7.80
N ALA A 149 -14.91 15.62 7.80
CA ALA A 149 -13.99 16.46 8.57
C ALA A 149 -14.08 17.96 8.19
N SER A 150 -14.37 18.26 6.92
CA SER A 150 -14.53 19.63 6.41
C SER A 150 -15.93 20.20 6.51
N GLY A 151 -16.93 19.41 6.94
CA GLY A 151 -18.36 19.83 6.92
C GLY A 151 -18.92 20.01 5.51
N LEU A 152 -18.39 19.29 4.52
CA LEU A 152 -18.83 19.33 3.13
C LEU A 152 -19.69 18.11 2.72
N THR A 153 -20.05 17.23 3.65
CA THR A 153 -20.96 16.11 3.39
C THR A 153 -22.28 16.61 2.80
N GLY A 154 -22.64 16.12 1.59
CA GLY A 154 -23.82 16.57 0.87
C GLY A 154 -23.75 17.99 0.29
N ALA A 155 -22.60 18.68 0.40
CA ALA A 155 -22.41 20.05 -0.05
C ALA A 155 -21.61 20.17 -1.36
N ILE A 156 -21.24 19.05 -1.97
CA ILE A 156 -20.55 18.96 -3.28
C ILE A 156 -21.38 18.10 -4.24
N ASP A 157 -21.16 18.25 -5.54
CA ASP A 157 -21.66 17.33 -6.57
C ASP A 157 -20.64 16.19 -6.73
N GLN A 158 -20.88 15.05 -6.04
CA GLN A 158 -19.98 13.91 -6.01
C GLN A 158 -20.00 13.14 -7.33
N ARG A 159 -18.81 12.81 -7.83
CA ARG A 159 -18.60 11.95 -9.00
C ARG A 159 -17.79 10.74 -8.62
N ASN A 160 -18.37 9.55 -8.76
CA ASN A 160 -17.65 8.29 -8.49
C ASN A 160 -16.84 7.91 -9.72
N LEU A 161 -15.67 8.55 -9.88
CA LEU A 161 -14.72 8.33 -10.96
C LEU A 161 -13.38 7.90 -10.36
N GLY A 162 -12.81 6.83 -10.88
CA GLY A 162 -11.42 6.44 -10.63
C GLY A 162 -10.43 7.45 -11.25
N LEU A 163 -9.16 7.40 -10.84
CA LEU A 163 -8.17 8.39 -11.28
C LEU A 163 -8.03 8.46 -12.81
N THR A 164 -8.09 7.32 -13.49
CA THR A 164 -7.95 7.21 -14.96
C THR A 164 -9.06 7.96 -15.70
N GLU A 165 -10.26 7.98 -15.14
CA GLU A 165 -11.42 8.69 -15.70
C GLU A 165 -11.48 10.14 -15.20
N ALA A 166 -11.12 10.36 -13.94
CA ALA A 166 -11.22 11.65 -13.29
C ALA A 166 -10.25 12.70 -13.88
N LEU A 167 -9.02 12.31 -14.19
CA LEU A 167 -8.02 13.24 -14.74
C LEU A 167 -8.45 13.81 -16.10
N PRO A 168 -8.88 13.02 -17.11
CA PRO A 168 -9.46 13.56 -18.34
C PRO A 168 -10.70 14.42 -18.12
N ALA A 169 -11.58 14.03 -17.20
CA ALA A 169 -12.76 14.81 -16.85
C ALA A 169 -12.43 16.19 -16.26
N LEU A 170 -11.37 16.25 -15.43
CA LEU A 170 -10.84 17.49 -14.87
C LEU A 170 -10.27 18.41 -15.97
N GLU A 171 -9.49 17.85 -16.90
CA GLU A 171 -8.94 18.56 -18.06
C GLU A 171 -10.03 19.18 -18.93
N ASN A 172 -11.05 18.38 -19.25
CA ASN A 172 -12.17 18.77 -20.07
C ASN A 172 -13.21 19.65 -19.34
N ARG A 173 -12.91 20.10 -18.10
CA ARG A 173 -13.80 20.95 -17.27
C ARG A 173 -15.14 20.32 -16.97
N GLN A 174 -15.25 19.00 -17.03
CA GLN A 174 -16.45 18.25 -16.66
C GLN A 174 -16.61 18.15 -15.16
N ILE A 175 -15.47 18.18 -14.43
CA ILE A 175 -15.38 18.27 -12.98
C ILE A 175 -14.41 19.39 -12.58
N ASP A 176 -14.48 19.80 -11.30
CA ASP A 176 -13.70 20.91 -10.76
C ASP A 176 -12.48 20.45 -9.95
N ALA A 177 -12.57 19.28 -9.32
CA ALA A 177 -11.49 18.71 -8.50
C ALA A 177 -11.50 17.17 -8.52
N VAL A 178 -10.34 16.61 -8.18
CA VAL A 178 -10.16 15.16 -7.97
C VAL A 178 -9.54 14.94 -6.60
N ILE A 179 -10.12 14.05 -5.81
CA ILE A 179 -9.51 13.51 -4.59
C ILE A 179 -8.85 12.18 -4.94
N TRP A 180 -7.61 12.01 -4.52
CA TRP A 180 -6.82 10.81 -4.75
C TRP A 180 -5.96 10.47 -3.55
N SER A 181 -5.73 9.18 -3.33
CA SER A 181 -4.77 8.64 -2.36
C SER A 181 -3.84 7.68 -3.09
N GLY A 182 -2.55 7.88 -2.95
CA GLY A 182 -1.55 7.01 -3.56
C GLY A 182 -0.12 7.48 -3.34
N GLY A 183 0.83 6.65 -3.78
CA GLY A 183 2.25 6.95 -3.67
C GLY A 183 2.68 8.17 -4.48
N VAL A 184 3.73 8.84 -4.04
CA VAL A 184 4.32 10.00 -4.72
C VAL A 184 5.69 9.61 -5.30
N PRO A 185 5.93 9.86 -6.62
CA PRO A 185 4.97 10.39 -7.59
C PRO A 185 3.97 9.33 -8.10
N THR A 186 2.73 9.74 -8.38
CA THR A 186 1.75 8.95 -9.12
C THR A 186 1.95 9.20 -10.62
N PRO A 187 2.28 8.20 -11.45
CA PRO A 187 2.68 8.40 -12.85
C PRO A 187 1.66 9.16 -13.70
N SER A 188 0.38 8.81 -13.59
CA SER A 188 -0.70 9.46 -14.34
C SER A 188 -0.88 10.94 -13.97
N ILE A 189 -0.63 11.32 -12.72
CA ILE A 189 -0.63 12.73 -12.29
C ILE A 189 0.58 13.44 -12.87
N THR A 190 1.77 12.83 -12.81
CA THR A 190 3.02 13.43 -13.35
C THR A 190 2.88 13.78 -14.83
N GLU A 191 2.30 12.87 -15.62
CA GLU A 191 2.07 13.09 -17.04
C GLU A 191 1.18 14.32 -17.30
N ARG A 192 0.09 14.44 -16.52
CA ARG A 192 -0.94 15.48 -16.69
C ARG A 192 -0.53 16.85 -16.17
N VAL A 193 0.24 16.91 -15.12
CA VAL A 193 0.83 18.19 -14.63
C VAL A 193 1.65 18.84 -15.75
N ARG A 194 2.39 18.03 -16.52
CA ARG A 194 3.25 18.53 -17.61
C ARG A 194 2.48 19.00 -18.83
N THR A 195 1.31 18.43 -19.13
CA THR A 195 0.54 18.67 -20.35
C THR A 195 -0.57 19.70 -20.20
N VAL A 196 -1.23 19.75 -19.05
CA VAL A 196 -2.46 20.51 -18.84
C VAL A 196 -2.33 21.61 -17.78
N GLY A 197 -1.32 21.51 -16.92
CA GLY A 197 -1.18 22.38 -15.76
C GLY A 197 -2.21 22.02 -14.66
N LEU A 198 -1.80 21.18 -13.73
CA LEU A 198 -2.56 20.83 -12.53
C LEU A 198 -1.90 21.47 -11.30
N ARG A 199 -2.69 21.70 -10.27
CA ARG A 199 -2.26 22.20 -8.98
C ARG A 199 -2.82 21.32 -7.87
N LEU A 200 -2.02 21.09 -6.83
CA LEU A 200 -2.44 20.43 -5.62
C LEU A 200 -2.85 21.47 -4.56
N LEU A 201 -3.87 21.15 -3.78
CA LEU A 201 -4.28 21.98 -2.64
C LEU A 201 -3.56 21.50 -1.37
N ASP A 202 -3.14 22.43 -0.53
CA ASP A 202 -2.81 22.16 0.86
C ASP A 202 -4.10 21.83 1.61
N ILE A 203 -4.06 20.74 2.38
CA ILE A 203 -5.21 20.24 3.16
C ILE A 203 -4.87 20.06 4.65
N THR A 204 -3.85 20.72 5.11
CA THR A 204 -3.40 20.60 6.51
C THR A 204 -4.39 21.17 7.51
N ASP A 205 -5.29 22.06 7.09
CA ASP A 205 -6.44 22.53 7.87
C ASP A 205 -7.40 21.41 8.31
N LEU A 206 -7.40 20.28 7.62
CA LEU A 206 -8.20 19.10 7.97
C LEU A 206 -7.48 18.13 8.92
N ALA A 207 -6.18 18.34 9.19
CA ALA A 207 -5.33 17.38 9.90
C ALA A 207 -5.88 17.01 11.28
N ASP A 208 -6.27 17.99 12.08
CA ASP A 208 -6.72 17.75 13.45
C ASP A 208 -8.07 17.04 13.50
N ALA A 209 -8.99 17.43 12.60
CA ALA A 209 -10.30 16.78 12.49
C ALA A 209 -10.17 15.30 12.05
N LEU A 210 -9.28 15.02 11.09
CA LEU A 210 -9.01 13.64 10.64
C LEU A 210 -8.31 12.81 11.71
N ARG A 211 -7.32 13.37 12.42
CA ARG A 211 -6.67 12.68 13.54
C ARG A 211 -7.61 12.35 14.68
N ALA A 212 -8.61 13.18 14.90
CA ALA A 212 -9.64 12.90 15.92
C ALA A 212 -10.48 11.65 15.57
N THR A 213 -10.66 11.35 14.27
CA THR A 213 -11.36 10.14 13.81
C THR A 213 -10.41 8.93 13.68
N SER A 214 -9.17 9.17 13.27
CA SER A 214 -8.16 8.11 13.16
C SER A 214 -6.74 8.69 13.32
N PRO A 215 -5.96 8.20 14.30
CA PRO A 215 -4.61 8.70 14.59
C PRO A 215 -3.57 8.32 13.54
N VAL A 216 -3.94 7.57 12.51
CA VAL A 216 -3.03 7.12 11.45
C VAL A 216 -2.62 8.25 10.50
N TYR A 217 -3.43 9.32 10.40
CA TYR A 217 -3.13 10.45 9.53
C TYR A 217 -1.97 11.30 10.07
N ARG A 218 -0.96 11.50 9.24
CA ARG A 218 0.20 12.34 9.54
C ARG A 218 0.33 13.43 8.48
N THR A 219 0.97 14.55 8.80
CA THR A 219 1.32 15.59 7.82
C THR A 219 2.62 15.21 7.11
N ALA A 220 2.66 15.46 5.79
CA ALA A 220 3.87 15.32 4.98
C ALA A 220 3.87 16.34 3.85
N THR A 221 5.02 16.51 3.21
CA THR A 221 5.18 17.45 2.10
C THR A 221 5.43 16.70 0.80
N ILE A 222 4.65 17.02 -0.24
CA ILE A 222 4.92 16.60 -1.61
C ILE A 222 5.98 17.58 -2.16
N PRO A 223 7.20 17.10 -2.47
CA PRO A 223 8.26 17.98 -2.92
C PRO A 223 8.02 18.47 -4.36
N VAL A 224 8.58 19.62 -4.70
CA VAL A 224 8.52 20.20 -6.06
C VAL A 224 8.88 19.17 -7.14
N THR A 225 9.90 18.36 -6.88
CA THR A 225 10.44 17.38 -7.83
C THR A 225 9.48 16.23 -8.16
N ALA A 226 8.49 15.95 -7.30
CA ALA A 226 7.56 14.84 -7.52
C ALA A 226 6.69 15.03 -8.77
N TYR A 227 6.19 16.27 -8.96
CA TYR A 227 5.26 16.60 -10.06
C TYR A 227 5.66 17.88 -10.80
N ASN A 228 6.89 18.37 -10.64
CA ASN A 228 7.34 19.66 -11.18
C ASN A 228 6.41 20.82 -10.76
N LEU A 229 6.06 20.84 -9.47
CA LEU A 229 5.20 21.88 -8.88
C LEU A 229 5.94 23.23 -8.82
N ALA A 230 5.18 24.34 -8.71
CA ALA A 230 5.76 25.66 -8.48
C ALA A 230 6.39 25.79 -7.07
N GLU A 231 5.74 25.15 -6.08
CA GLU A 231 6.18 25.13 -4.68
C GLU A 231 5.82 23.77 -4.05
N PRO A 232 6.47 23.38 -2.94
CA PRO A 232 6.10 22.16 -2.23
C PRO A 232 4.70 22.32 -1.63
N VAL A 233 3.94 21.22 -1.59
CA VAL A 233 2.57 21.22 -1.05
C VAL A 233 2.51 20.35 0.18
N THR A 234 2.03 20.90 1.29
CA THR A 234 1.79 20.13 2.50
C THR A 234 0.44 19.41 2.40
N THR A 235 0.45 18.15 2.77
CA THR A 235 -0.73 17.30 2.71
C THR A 235 -0.75 16.32 3.88
N LEU A 236 -1.65 15.35 3.83
CA LEU A 236 -1.73 14.25 4.77
C LEU A 236 -1.26 12.96 4.13
N VAL A 237 -0.69 12.10 4.96
CA VAL A 237 -0.28 10.75 4.57
C VAL A 237 -0.84 9.72 5.54
N LEU A 238 -0.99 8.52 5.05
CA LEU A 238 -1.36 7.36 5.84
C LEU A 238 -0.57 6.13 5.38
N PRO A 239 -0.19 5.25 6.33
CA PRO A 239 0.55 4.04 5.99
C PRO A 239 -0.34 3.00 5.32
N ASN A 240 0.29 2.14 4.54
CA ASN A 240 -0.29 0.96 3.93
C ASN A 240 0.40 -0.29 4.47
N PHE A 241 -0.37 -1.34 4.68
CA PHE A 241 0.08 -2.59 5.26
C PHE A 241 -0.11 -3.76 4.29
N LEU A 242 0.77 -4.76 4.40
CA LEU A 242 0.46 -6.12 3.98
C LEU A 242 -0.26 -6.81 5.13
N VAL A 243 -1.48 -7.27 4.87
CA VAL A 243 -2.41 -7.84 5.87
C VAL A 243 -2.72 -9.28 5.52
N VAL A 244 -2.81 -10.12 6.54
CA VAL A 244 -3.11 -11.56 6.46
C VAL A 244 -4.12 -11.93 7.52
N PRO A 245 -4.79 -13.11 7.41
CA PRO A 245 -5.53 -13.67 8.53
C PRO A 245 -4.60 -13.87 9.73
N ALA A 246 -5.04 -13.51 10.94
CA ALA A 246 -4.27 -13.74 12.16
C ALA A 246 -3.98 -15.23 12.42
N SER A 247 -4.71 -16.12 11.76
CA SER A 247 -4.54 -17.58 11.80
C SER A 247 -3.55 -18.13 10.76
N MET A 248 -2.93 -17.29 9.95
CA MET A 248 -1.90 -17.75 9.02
C MET A 248 -0.77 -18.46 9.79
N SER A 249 -0.17 -19.49 9.19
CA SER A 249 0.99 -20.16 9.81
C SER A 249 2.13 -19.17 10.02
N ASP A 250 2.76 -19.24 11.19
CA ASP A 250 3.94 -18.41 11.51
C ASP A 250 5.07 -18.58 10.49
N ASP A 251 5.26 -19.80 10.00
CA ASP A 251 6.33 -20.11 9.04
C ASP A 251 6.05 -19.48 7.67
N VAL A 252 4.80 -19.53 7.22
CA VAL A 252 4.38 -18.86 5.98
C VAL A 252 4.51 -17.34 6.13
N ALA A 253 4.00 -16.78 7.21
CA ALA A 253 4.06 -15.34 7.47
C ALA A 253 5.51 -14.83 7.55
N GLU A 254 6.41 -15.55 8.22
CA GLU A 254 7.84 -15.21 8.28
C GLU A 254 8.48 -15.23 6.89
N ALA A 255 8.19 -16.27 6.10
CA ALA A 255 8.72 -16.42 4.74
C ALA A 255 8.24 -15.29 3.81
N LEU A 256 6.96 -14.91 3.88
CA LEU A 256 6.41 -13.81 3.09
C LEU A 256 7.06 -12.46 3.46
N VAL A 257 7.28 -12.20 4.76
CA VAL A 257 7.99 -10.98 5.19
C VAL A 257 9.42 -10.98 4.69
N ARG A 258 10.13 -12.09 4.82
CA ARG A 258 11.50 -12.24 4.29
C ARG A 258 11.53 -11.91 2.81
N GLY A 259 10.61 -12.49 2.01
CA GLY A 259 10.51 -12.24 0.57
C GLY A 259 10.19 -10.80 0.22
N LEU A 260 9.38 -10.12 1.02
CA LEU A 260 9.13 -8.69 0.84
C LEU A 260 10.44 -7.87 0.92
N PHE A 261 11.27 -8.14 1.94
CA PHE A 261 12.52 -7.39 2.14
C PHE A 261 13.62 -7.81 1.16
N ASP A 262 13.71 -9.10 0.82
CA ASP A 262 14.64 -9.59 -0.17
C ASP A 262 14.36 -9.03 -1.58
N ALA A 263 13.06 -8.79 -1.89
CA ALA A 263 12.63 -8.20 -3.16
C ALA A 263 12.62 -6.66 -3.20
N ARG A 264 12.99 -5.98 -2.13
CA ARG A 264 12.85 -4.51 -1.98
C ARG A 264 13.36 -3.71 -3.19
N ASP A 265 14.54 -4.06 -3.70
CA ASP A 265 15.17 -3.33 -4.82
C ASP A 265 14.37 -3.51 -6.11
N GLU A 266 13.82 -4.70 -6.35
CA GLU A 266 12.97 -4.98 -7.52
C GLU A 266 11.61 -4.25 -7.39
N LEU A 267 11.03 -4.26 -6.18
CA LEU A 267 9.81 -3.51 -5.90
C LEU A 267 9.99 -2.00 -6.15
N GLY A 268 11.14 -1.44 -5.77
CA GLY A 268 11.49 -0.03 -6.02
C GLY A 268 11.58 0.33 -7.51
N LYS A 269 11.89 -0.64 -8.38
CA LYS A 269 11.95 -0.41 -9.84
C LYS A 269 10.55 -0.30 -10.46
N VAL A 270 9.57 -1.04 -9.93
CA VAL A 270 8.21 -1.06 -10.48
C VAL A 270 7.31 0.00 -9.86
N ALA A 271 7.55 0.36 -8.60
CA ALA A 271 6.80 1.41 -7.90
C ALA A 271 7.72 2.20 -6.98
N GLY A 272 7.92 3.50 -7.25
CA GLY A 272 8.77 4.38 -6.44
C GLY A 272 8.35 4.45 -4.97
N ALA A 273 7.07 4.22 -4.65
CA ALA A 273 6.56 4.14 -3.28
C ALA A 273 7.25 3.03 -2.47
N ALA A 274 7.69 1.93 -3.11
CA ALA A 274 8.38 0.83 -2.44
C ALA A 274 9.80 1.19 -1.97
N LEU A 275 10.39 2.28 -2.44
CA LEU A 275 11.69 2.76 -1.96
C LEU A 275 11.65 3.15 -0.47
N SER A 276 10.46 3.40 0.08
CA SER A 276 10.23 3.66 1.51
C SER A 276 10.12 2.40 2.37
N ILE A 277 10.06 1.21 1.77
CA ILE A 277 10.04 -0.05 2.52
C ILE A 277 11.36 -0.19 3.29
N ASP A 278 11.28 -0.14 4.61
CA ASP A 278 12.44 -0.27 5.48
C ASP A 278 12.05 -1.03 6.75
N VAL A 279 13.02 -1.75 7.31
CA VAL A 279 12.82 -2.64 8.47
C VAL A 279 12.29 -1.88 9.70
N HIS A 280 12.79 -0.65 9.92
CA HIS A 280 12.40 0.12 11.11
C HIS A 280 10.94 0.56 11.08
N PRO A 281 10.44 1.26 10.02
CA PRO A 281 9.04 1.63 9.95
C PRO A 281 8.12 0.43 9.71
N ALA A 282 8.62 -0.69 9.18
CA ALA A 282 7.79 -1.84 8.82
C ALA A 282 7.07 -2.48 10.02
N ILE A 283 7.63 -2.33 11.24
CA ILE A 283 7.00 -2.84 12.46
C ILE A 283 5.89 -1.93 13.03
N GLU A 284 5.76 -0.72 12.51
CA GLU A 284 4.73 0.24 12.93
C GLU A 284 3.40 -0.06 12.25
N THR A 285 2.72 -1.11 12.69
CA THR A 285 1.50 -1.63 12.03
C THR A 285 0.20 -1.24 12.75
N SER A 286 0.26 -0.42 13.81
CA SER A 286 -0.97 0.03 14.48
C SER A 286 -1.95 0.67 13.49
N PRO A 287 -3.26 0.30 13.54
CA PRO A 287 -3.95 -0.42 14.63
C PRO A 287 -3.93 -1.95 14.52
N LEU A 288 -3.37 -2.53 13.47
CA LEU A 288 -3.27 -3.98 13.33
C LEU A 288 -2.13 -4.54 14.21
N PRO A 289 -2.33 -5.69 14.88
CA PRO A 289 -1.22 -6.39 15.51
C PRO A 289 -0.25 -6.90 14.45
N LEU A 290 1.05 -6.88 14.75
CA LEU A 290 2.05 -7.54 13.94
C LEU A 290 1.88 -9.05 14.07
N HIS A 291 1.90 -9.79 12.94
CA HIS A 291 1.77 -11.23 12.94
C HIS A 291 2.94 -11.90 13.67
N PRO A 292 2.74 -12.98 14.46
CA PRO A 292 3.83 -13.63 15.21
C PRO A 292 4.98 -14.09 14.32
N GLY A 293 4.71 -14.62 13.12
CA GLY A 293 5.74 -14.99 12.14
C GLY A 293 6.54 -13.78 11.64
N ALA A 294 5.87 -12.66 11.36
CA ALA A 294 6.54 -11.42 11.03
C ALA A 294 7.43 -10.91 12.18
N LEU A 295 6.94 -11.01 13.40
CA LEU A 295 7.70 -10.64 14.59
C LEU A 295 8.96 -11.51 14.76
N ARG A 296 8.91 -12.82 14.41
CA ARG A 296 10.10 -13.70 14.41
C ARG A 296 11.16 -13.18 13.44
N TYR A 297 10.77 -12.83 12.21
CA TYR A 297 11.67 -12.24 11.22
C TYR A 297 12.36 -10.97 11.74
N PHE A 298 11.58 -9.99 12.22
CA PHE A 298 12.14 -8.72 12.70
C PHE A 298 13.04 -8.88 13.94
N ARG A 299 12.76 -9.87 14.81
CA ARG A 299 13.64 -10.19 15.94
C ARG A 299 14.96 -10.80 15.49
N ALA A 300 14.94 -11.66 14.47
CA ALA A 300 16.16 -12.28 13.94
C ALA A 300 17.15 -11.27 13.33
N LEU A 301 16.64 -10.15 12.78
CA LEU A 301 17.50 -9.08 12.25
C LEU A 301 18.25 -8.26 13.32
N LYS A 302 17.88 -8.37 14.60
CA LYS A 302 18.51 -7.63 15.72
C LYS A 302 19.64 -8.40 16.40
N ASN A 303 19.78 -9.68 16.07
CA ASN A 303 20.83 -10.57 16.61
C ASN A 303 21.95 -10.77 15.56
#